data_bc167ee51ea992909247a636a85afcb3
#
_entry.id   bc167ee51ea992909247a636a85afcb3
#
_cell.length_a   1.000
_cell.length_b   1.000
_cell.length_c   1.000
_cell.angle_alpha   90.00
_cell.angle_beta   90.00
_cell.angle_gamma   90.00
#
_symmetry.space_group_name_H-M   'P 1'
#
loop_
_entity.id
_entity.type
_entity.pdbx_description
1 polymer ?
#
loop_
_entity_poly.entity_id
_entity_poly.type
_entity_poly.pdbx_seq_one_letter_code
_entity_poly.pdbx_strand_id
1 'polypeptide(L)'
;RQRQMCIRDRIYVAAGVSGLTGIVGTFFVKDYLNLSAAFLAGLGFWAGIPWALKMPLGHLVDLIWDRKNYLVYVGASLIALSLAIMFGLIIHTDFMVRYLSVETWYVISVLLAPIGYVVQDVVADAMTVEAVPNIDPKGNQYSPDVIKNMHTTMQTLGRFAIIGGTVIVALINVVIFSSFEA
;
A
#
# COMPACT_ATOMS: atom_id res chain seq x y z
N ARG A 1 -4.20 22.64 3.43
CA ARG A 1 -4.23 21.70 4.58
C ARG A 1 -5.34 20.66 4.42
N GLN A 2 -6.61 21.05 4.26
CA GLN A 2 -7.74 20.12 4.14
C GLN A 2 -7.57 19.14 2.95
N ARG A 3 -7.05 19.60 1.82
CA ARG A 3 -6.76 18.78 0.63
C ARG A 3 -5.67 17.72 0.89
N GLN A 4 -4.64 18.04 1.66
CA GLN A 4 -3.56 17.11 2.04
C GLN A 4 -4.08 16.00 2.97
N MET A 5 -4.94 16.34 3.93
CA MET A 5 -5.60 15.34 4.80
C MET A 5 -6.44 14.37 3.99
N CYS A 6 -7.26 14.85 3.05
CA CYS A 6 -8.06 13.98 2.19
C CYS A 6 -7.22 13.03 1.31
N ILE A 7 -6.07 13.48 0.79
CA ILE A 7 -5.17 12.63 -0.01
C ILE A 7 -4.58 11.54 0.87
N ARG A 8 -4.09 11.88 2.05
CA ARG A 8 -3.54 10.93 3.02
C ARG A 8 -4.55 9.84 3.40
N ASP A 9 -5.76 10.24 3.79
CA ASP A 9 -6.78 9.30 4.24
C ASP A 9 -7.17 8.32 3.11
N ARG A 10 -7.22 8.80 1.87
CA ARG A 10 -7.42 7.93 0.69
C ARG A 10 -6.28 6.94 0.48
N ILE A 11 -5.02 7.35 0.68
CA ILE A 11 -3.86 6.47 0.57
C ILE A 11 -3.94 5.37 1.64
N TYR A 12 -4.27 5.70 2.87
CA TYR A 12 -4.38 4.72 3.96
C TYR A 12 -5.55 3.76 3.78
N VAL A 13 -6.71 4.24 3.32
CA VAL A 13 -7.83 3.35 2.97
C VAL A 13 -7.43 2.42 1.82
N ALA A 14 -6.78 2.95 0.78
CA ALA A 14 -6.29 2.13 -0.34
C ALA A 14 -5.28 1.08 0.11
N ALA A 15 -4.39 1.42 1.05
CA ALA A 15 -3.45 0.47 1.66
C ALA A 15 -4.18 -0.65 2.42
N GLY A 16 -5.26 -0.33 3.16
CA GLY A 16 -6.11 -1.33 3.80
C GLY A 16 -6.80 -2.25 2.79
N VAL A 17 -7.35 -1.67 1.72
CA VAL A 17 -8.04 -2.41 0.65
C VAL A 17 -7.09 -3.32 -0.14
N SER A 18 -5.79 -3.01 -0.21
CA SER A 18 -4.81 -3.88 -0.87
C SER A 18 -4.68 -5.28 -0.24
N GLY A 19 -5.10 -5.45 1.01
CA GLY A 19 -5.18 -6.76 1.65
C GLY A 19 -6.07 -7.76 0.91
N LEU A 20 -7.03 -7.28 0.08
CA LEU A 20 -7.86 -8.14 -0.78
C LEU A 20 -7.00 -9.00 -1.71
N THR A 21 -6.07 -8.38 -2.41
CA THR A 21 -5.17 -9.08 -3.34
C THR A 21 -4.21 -10.02 -2.62
N GLY A 22 -3.84 -9.73 -1.38
CA GLY A 22 -2.96 -10.58 -0.56
C GLY A 22 -3.62 -11.90 -0.17
N ILE A 23 -4.86 -11.85 0.32
CA ILE A 23 -5.59 -13.05 0.78
C ILE A 23 -5.99 -13.92 -0.42
N VAL A 24 -6.71 -13.33 -1.40
CA VAL A 24 -7.17 -14.04 -2.59
C VAL A 24 -5.98 -14.53 -3.43
N GLY A 25 -4.95 -13.71 -3.59
CA GLY A 25 -3.74 -14.06 -4.33
C GLY A 25 -3.00 -15.25 -3.71
N THR A 26 -2.84 -15.28 -2.39
CA THR A 26 -2.10 -16.37 -1.72
C THR A 26 -2.82 -17.72 -1.85
N PHE A 27 -4.12 -17.77 -1.60
CA PHE A 27 -4.87 -19.03 -1.68
C PHE A 27 -5.12 -19.45 -3.12
N PHE A 28 -5.61 -18.55 -3.96
CA PHE A 28 -5.91 -18.83 -5.37
C PHE A 28 -4.65 -19.21 -6.15
N VAL A 29 -3.58 -18.46 -5.98
CA VAL A 29 -2.33 -18.69 -6.72
C VAL A 29 -1.63 -19.96 -6.25
N LYS A 30 -1.66 -20.27 -4.95
CA LYS A 30 -1.12 -21.52 -4.44
C LYS A 30 -1.78 -22.73 -5.10
N ASP A 31 -3.10 -22.73 -5.21
CA ASP A 31 -3.85 -23.84 -5.74
C ASP A 31 -3.83 -23.86 -7.28
N TYR A 32 -3.92 -22.71 -7.93
CA TYR A 32 -3.94 -22.58 -9.39
C TYR A 32 -2.58 -22.81 -10.05
N LEU A 33 -1.50 -22.31 -9.44
CA LEU A 33 -0.15 -22.42 -9.97
C LEU A 33 0.66 -23.59 -9.37
N ASN A 34 0.08 -24.37 -8.44
CA ASN A 34 0.79 -25.46 -7.75
C ASN A 34 2.13 -25.03 -7.10
N LEU A 35 2.21 -23.81 -6.59
CA LEU A 35 3.43 -23.28 -6.00
C LEU A 35 3.70 -23.89 -4.62
N SER A 36 4.97 -24.19 -4.33
CA SER A 36 5.34 -24.72 -3.03
C SER A 36 5.22 -23.66 -1.92
N ALA A 37 4.87 -24.09 -0.71
CA ALA A 37 4.82 -23.21 0.46
C ALA A 37 6.18 -22.54 0.75
N ALA A 38 7.29 -23.22 0.49
CA ALA A 38 8.64 -22.67 0.63
C ALA A 38 8.90 -21.53 -0.36
N PHE A 39 8.45 -21.66 -1.60
CA PHE A 39 8.55 -20.59 -2.60
C PHE A 39 7.74 -19.36 -2.18
N LEU A 40 6.51 -19.53 -1.71
CA LEU A 40 5.65 -18.43 -1.24
C LEU A 40 6.24 -17.75 0.00
N ALA A 41 6.81 -18.50 0.93
CA ALA A 41 7.50 -17.94 2.10
C ALA A 41 8.73 -17.11 1.71
N GLY A 42 9.56 -17.63 0.78
CA GLY A 42 10.69 -16.89 0.23
C GLY A 42 10.26 -15.61 -0.48
N LEU A 43 9.18 -15.68 -1.26
CA LEU A 43 8.63 -14.51 -1.95
C LEU A 43 8.09 -13.47 -0.96
N GLY A 44 7.44 -13.91 0.11
CA GLY A 44 6.98 -13.03 1.20
C GLY A 44 8.14 -12.31 1.90
N PHE A 45 9.28 -12.97 2.10
CA PHE A 45 10.50 -12.35 2.61
C PHE A 45 10.98 -11.21 1.69
N TRP A 46 11.12 -11.46 0.37
CA TRP A 46 11.53 -10.47 -0.60
C TRP A 46 10.54 -9.30 -0.72
N ALA A 47 9.24 -9.58 -0.65
CA ALA A 47 8.20 -8.56 -0.64
C ALA A 47 8.24 -7.67 0.63
N GLY A 48 8.85 -8.16 1.71
CA GLY A 48 9.06 -7.39 2.94
C GLY A 48 10.23 -6.41 2.89
N ILE A 49 11.21 -6.61 1.99
CA ILE A 49 12.41 -5.77 1.91
C ILE A 49 12.10 -4.28 1.66
N PRO A 50 11.17 -3.89 0.77
CA PRO A 50 10.83 -2.48 0.58
C PRO A 50 10.43 -1.77 1.89
N TRP A 51 9.77 -2.47 2.82
CA TRP A 51 9.40 -1.92 4.12
C TRP A 51 10.62 -1.64 5.01
N ALA A 52 11.68 -2.45 4.92
CA ALA A 52 12.93 -2.19 5.62
C ALA A 52 13.64 -0.93 5.09
N LEU A 53 13.43 -0.60 3.81
CA LEU A 53 13.99 0.60 3.18
C LEU A 53 13.16 1.87 3.42
N LYS A 54 12.13 1.81 4.24
CA LYS A 54 11.24 2.96 4.53
C LYS A 54 12.01 4.17 5.09
N MET A 55 13.00 3.95 5.97
CA MET A 55 13.78 5.04 6.55
C MET A 55 14.62 5.80 5.50
N PRO A 56 15.48 5.15 4.68
CA PRO A 56 16.21 5.87 3.64
C PRO A 56 15.29 6.50 2.58
N LEU A 57 14.14 5.89 2.29
CA LEU A 57 13.14 6.48 1.39
C LEU A 57 12.52 7.75 2.00
N GLY A 58 12.31 7.80 3.33
CA GLY A 58 11.88 9.01 4.02
C GLY A 58 12.83 10.17 3.79
N HIS A 59 14.13 9.93 3.92
CA HIS A 59 15.13 10.94 3.64
C HIS A 59 15.13 11.39 2.17
N LEU A 60 14.93 10.46 1.24
CA LEU A 60 14.79 10.79 -0.18
C LEU A 60 13.56 11.70 -0.43
N VAL A 61 12.44 11.42 0.22
CA VAL A 61 11.23 12.26 0.12
C VAL A 61 11.50 13.67 0.62
N ASP A 62 12.26 13.82 1.71
CA ASP A 62 12.65 15.14 2.24
C ASP A 62 13.50 15.92 1.24
N LEU A 63 14.43 15.25 0.53
CA LEU A 63 15.28 15.89 -0.50
C LEU A 63 14.49 16.37 -1.72
N ILE A 64 13.41 15.69 -2.10
CA ILE A 64 12.60 16.02 -3.27
C ILE A 64 11.20 16.52 -2.90
N TRP A 65 11.09 17.17 -1.73
CA TRP A 65 9.83 17.59 -1.13
C TRP A 65 8.91 18.39 -2.06
N ASP A 66 9.45 19.28 -2.86
CA ASP A 66 8.70 20.10 -3.82
C ASP A 66 8.00 19.25 -4.90
N ARG A 67 8.49 18.04 -5.13
CA ARG A 67 8.01 17.11 -6.15
C ARG A 67 7.35 15.85 -5.57
N LYS A 68 6.99 15.85 -4.29
CA LYS A 68 6.37 14.70 -3.59
C LYS A 68 5.15 14.12 -4.31
N ASN A 69 4.39 14.94 -5.03
CA ASN A 69 3.24 14.48 -5.80
C ASN A 69 3.62 13.45 -6.88
N TYR A 70 4.80 13.58 -7.49
CA TYR A 70 5.27 12.61 -8.48
C TYR A 70 5.48 11.23 -7.87
N LEU A 71 5.97 11.16 -6.63
CA LEU A 71 6.16 9.88 -5.92
C LEU A 71 4.84 9.17 -5.66
N VAL A 72 3.78 9.92 -5.36
CA VAL A 72 2.43 9.33 -5.21
C VAL A 72 1.96 8.70 -6.51
N TYR A 73 2.15 9.41 -7.65
CA TYR A 73 1.80 8.87 -8.96
C TYR A 73 2.67 7.69 -9.36
N VAL A 74 3.97 7.72 -9.07
CA VAL A 74 4.89 6.58 -9.31
C VAL A 74 4.43 5.38 -8.50
N GLY A 75 4.19 5.53 -7.20
CA GLY A 75 3.68 4.45 -6.36
C GLY A 75 2.35 3.88 -6.85
N ALA A 76 1.39 4.75 -7.21
CA ALA A 76 0.11 4.33 -7.76
C ALA A 76 0.27 3.57 -9.09
N SER A 77 1.17 4.02 -9.95
CA SER A 77 1.45 3.36 -11.23
C SER A 77 2.06 1.97 -11.04
N LEU A 78 2.96 1.80 -10.07
CA LEU A 78 3.55 0.50 -9.74
C LEU A 78 2.48 -0.48 -9.21
N ILE A 79 1.60 -0.01 -8.34
CA ILE A 79 0.47 -0.82 -7.84
C ILE A 79 -0.48 -1.19 -8.97
N ALA A 80 -0.85 -0.22 -9.81
CA ALA A 80 -1.72 -0.45 -10.96
C ALA A 80 -1.11 -1.45 -11.94
N LEU A 81 0.20 -1.35 -12.21
CA LEU A 81 0.92 -2.29 -13.06
C LEU A 81 0.94 -3.70 -12.44
N SER A 82 1.18 -3.82 -11.14
CA SER A 82 1.09 -5.10 -10.42
C SER A 82 -0.28 -5.75 -10.61
N LEU A 83 -1.36 -4.99 -10.40
CA LEU A 83 -2.72 -5.46 -10.57
C LEU A 83 -3.03 -5.82 -12.03
N ALA A 84 -2.54 -5.04 -12.99
CA ALA A 84 -2.70 -5.32 -14.42
C ALA A 84 -2.01 -6.62 -14.83
N ILE A 85 -0.80 -6.88 -14.29
CA ILE A 85 -0.09 -8.15 -14.52
C ILE A 85 -0.89 -9.32 -13.96
N MET A 86 -1.40 -9.21 -12.71
CA MET A 86 -2.23 -10.27 -12.11
C MET A 86 -3.52 -10.50 -12.90
N PHE A 87 -4.19 -9.44 -13.31
CA PHE A 87 -5.39 -9.52 -14.12
C PHE A 87 -5.12 -10.20 -15.48
N GLY A 88 -4.03 -9.79 -16.16
CA GLY A 88 -3.60 -10.42 -17.41
C GLY A 88 -3.27 -11.90 -17.23
N LEU A 89 -2.61 -12.25 -16.12
CA LEU A 89 -2.24 -13.63 -15.81
C LEU A 89 -3.48 -14.54 -15.59
N ILE A 90 -4.56 -14.00 -15.05
CA ILE A 90 -5.81 -14.74 -14.81
C ILE A 90 -6.63 -14.87 -16.10
N ILE A 91 -6.76 -13.79 -16.88
CA ILE A 91 -7.67 -13.77 -18.06
C ILE A 91 -6.98 -14.23 -19.34
N HIS A 92 -5.71 -13.89 -19.52
CA HIS A 92 -4.94 -14.14 -20.74
C HIS A 92 -3.68 -14.95 -20.48
N THR A 93 -3.79 -16.02 -19.69
CA THR A 93 -2.66 -16.90 -19.31
C THR A 93 -1.85 -17.35 -20.53
N ASP A 94 -2.51 -17.87 -21.56
CA ASP A 94 -1.87 -18.39 -22.78
C ASP A 94 -1.05 -17.33 -23.54
N PHE A 95 -1.49 -16.06 -23.50
CA PHE A 95 -0.74 -14.95 -24.09
C PHE A 95 0.47 -14.58 -23.26
N MET A 96 0.29 -14.48 -21.94
CA MET A 96 1.34 -14.09 -21.01
C MET A 96 2.48 -15.11 -20.97
N VAL A 97 2.17 -16.39 -21.02
CA VAL A 97 3.15 -17.50 -20.99
C VAL A 97 4.06 -17.53 -22.23
N ARG A 98 3.66 -16.93 -23.34
CA ARG A 98 4.52 -16.81 -24.53
C ARG A 98 5.76 -15.95 -24.31
N TYR A 99 5.71 -15.03 -23.37
CA TYR A 99 6.81 -14.10 -23.09
C TYR A 99 7.64 -14.53 -21.88
N LEU A 100 6.99 -14.90 -20.78
CA LEU A 100 7.64 -15.33 -19.54
C LEU A 100 6.80 -16.41 -18.87
N SER A 101 7.42 -17.25 -18.04
CA SER A 101 6.68 -18.24 -17.25
C SER A 101 5.69 -17.60 -16.29
N VAL A 102 4.64 -18.34 -15.94
CA VAL A 102 3.59 -17.89 -15.01
C VAL A 102 4.18 -17.46 -13.67
N GLU A 103 5.15 -18.25 -13.16
CA GLU A 103 5.83 -17.98 -11.90
C GLU A 103 6.60 -16.65 -11.95
N THR A 104 7.27 -16.37 -13.09
CA THR A 104 8.02 -15.12 -13.26
C THR A 104 7.10 -13.90 -13.25
N TRP A 105 5.98 -13.95 -13.98
CA TRP A 105 4.98 -12.89 -13.96
C TRP A 105 4.40 -12.67 -12.57
N TYR A 106 4.13 -13.76 -11.86
CA TYR A 106 3.63 -13.69 -10.49
C TYR A 106 4.65 -13.03 -9.55
N VAL A 107 5.90 -13.43 -9.61
CA VAL A 107 6.98 -12.82 -8.81
C VAL A 107 7.09 -11.32 -9.08
N ILE A 108 7.09 -10.91 -10.35
CA ILE A 108 7.15 -9.50 -10.72
C ILE A 108 5.98 -8.74 -10.11
N SER A 109 4.75 -9.25 -10.24
CA SER A 109 3.56 -8.63 -9.68
C SER A 109 3.65 -8.47 -8.16
N VAL A 110 3.99 -9.56 -7.45
CA VAL A 110 4.06 -9.58 -5.97
C VAL A 110 5.16 -8.66 -5.43
N LEU A 111 6.25 -8.45 -6.15
CA LEU A 111 7.32 -7.54 -5.73
C LEU A 111 7.02 -6.07 -6.06
N LEU A 112 6.30 -5.82 -7.15
CA LEU A 112 5.98 -4.46 -7.60
C LEU A 112 5.03 -3.74 -6.64
N ALA A 113 4.02 -4.43 -6.12
CA ALA A 113 3.02 -3.85 -5.24
C ALA A 113 3.62 -3.29 -3.94
N PRO A 114 4.43 -4.02 -3.15
CA PRO A 114 5.05 -3.49 -1.94
C PRO A 114 5.94 -2.28 -2.19
N ILE A 115 6.68 -2.25 -3.31
CA ILE A 115 7.50 -1.08 -3.68
C ILE A 115 6.60 0.14 -3.87
N GLY A 116 5.51 0.00 -4.63
CA GLY A 116 4.55 1.07 -4.84
C GLY A 116 3.90 1.56 -3.55
N TYR A 117 3.52 0.63 -2.66
CA TYR A 117 2.93 0.96 -1.37
C TYR A 117 3.90 1.70 -0.45
N VAL A 118 5.15 1.23 -0.33
CA VAL A 118 6.14 1.87 0.54
C VAL A 118 6.43 3.28 0.07
N VAL A 119 6.54 3.53 -1.23
CA VAL A 119 6.73 4.87 -1.78
C VAL A 119 5.56 5.79 -1.40
N GLN A 120 4.32 5.34 -1.54
CA GLN A 120 3.14 6.13 -1.17
C GLN A 120 3.04 6.35 0.34
N ASP A 121 3.32 5.32 1.14
CA ASP A 121 3.23 5.36 2.59
C ASP A 121 4.23 6.34 3.20
N VAL A 122 5.47 6.36 2.69
CA VAL A 122 6.49 7.34 3.12
C VAL A 122 6.06 8.77 2.82
N VAL A 123 5.48 9.03 1.65
CA VAL A 123 4.94 10.35 1.31
C VAL A 123 3.75 10.71 2.21
N ALA A 124 2.86 9.77 2.50
CA ALA A 124 1.73 9.99 3.38
C ALA A 124 2.17 10.31 4.81
N ASP A 125 3.18 9.62 5.32
CA ASP A 125 3.76 9.89 6.64
C ASP A 125 4.39 11.29 6.69
N ALA A 126 5.17 11.67 5.68
CA ALA A 126 5.78 12.99 5.58
C ALA A 126 4.72 14.11 5.51
N MET A 127 3.64 13.91 4.73
CA MET A 127 2.50 14.84 4.68
C MET A 127 1.77 14.94 6.02
N THR A 128 1.77 13.89 6.83
CA THR A 128 1.18 13.90 8.18
C THR A 128 1.95 14.83 9.10
N VAL A 129 3.28 14.83 9.01
CA VAL A 129 4.14 15.74 9.78
C VAL A 129 3.90 17.20 9.36
N GLU A 130 3.84 17.47 8.06
CA GLU A 130 3.59 18.82 7.52
C GLU A 130 2.19 19.35 7.89
N ALA A 131 1.20 18.48 8.03
CA ALA A 131 -0.19 18.88 8.34
C ALA A 131 -0.37 19.43 9.76
N VAL A 132 0.54 19.12 10.69
CA VAL A 132 0.48 19.61 12.07
C VAL A 132 0.97 21.06 12.13
N PRO A 133 0.12 22.01 12.59
CA PRO A 133 0.52 23.39 12.70
C PRO A 133 1.46 23.61 13.89
N ASN A 134 2.51 24.37 13.69
CA ASN A 134 3.43 24.79 14.76
C ASN A 134 2.97 26.06 15.49
N ILE A 135 2.02 26.81 14.87
CA ILE A 135 1.55 28.12 15.33
C ILE A 135 0.03 28.08 15.46
N ASP A 136 -0.47 28.63 16.54
CA ASP A 136 -1.88 28.78 16.86
C ASP A 136 -2.52 29.89 15.97
N PRO A 137 -3.85 29.95 15.83
CA PRO A 137 -4.52 31.02 15.10
C PRO A 137 -4.28 32.44 15.65
N LYS A 138 -3.79 32.56 16.88
CA LYS A 138 -3.41 33.82 17.54
C LYS A 138 -1.95 34.22 17.29
N GLY A 139 -1.17 33.40 16.57
CA GLY A 139 0.24 33.67 16.25
C GLY A 139 1.24 33.16 17.29
N ASN A 140 0.80 32.47 18.34
CA ASN A 140 1.70 31.91 19.34
C ASN A 140 2.18 30.50 18.92
N GLN A 141 3.40 30.13 19.31
CA GLN A 141 3.91 28.79 19.13
C GLN A 141 3.19 27.80 20.06
N TYR A 142 2.78 26.66 19.54
CA TYR A 142 2.28 25.58 20.38
C TYR A 142 3.39 25.00 21.24
N SER A 143 3.05 24.54 22.45
CA SER A 143 4.00 23.81 23.28
C SER A 143 4.41 22.48 22.63
N PRO A 144 5.64 21.98 22.88
CA PRO A 144 6.10 20.71 22.33
C PRO A 144 5.14 19.54 22.61
N ASP A 145 4.51 19.51 23.78
CA ASP A 145 3.55 18.46 24.15
C ASP A 145 2.28 18.51 23.30
N VAL A 146 1.78 19.68 22.99
CA VAL A 146 0.60 19.85 22.12
C VAL A 146 0.92 19.38 20.70
N ILE A 147 2.08 19.76 20.17
CA ILE A 147 2.54 19.32 18.84
C ILE A 147 2.67 17.79 18.80
N LYS A 148 3.29 17.18 19.82
CA LYS A 148 3.45 15.74 19.95
C LYS A 148 2.09 15.03 19.97
N ASN A 149 1.12 15.54 20.73
CA ASN A 149 -0.23 14.99 20.79
C ASN A 149 -0.96 15.09 19.44
N MET A 150 -0.80 16.20 18.70
CA MET A 150 -1.35 16.36 17.36
C MET A 150 -0.75 15.32 16.40
N HIS A 151 0.56 15.10 16.40
CA HIS A 151 1.21 14.06 15.60
C HIS A 151 0.68 12.66 15.94
N THR A 152 0.57 12.34 17.23
CA THR A 152 0.03 11.05 17.68
C THR A 152 -1.41 10.86 17.21
N THR A 153 -2.26 11.87 17.34
CA THR A 153 -3.65 11.84 16.88
C THR A 153 -3.72 11.59 15.37
N MET A 154 -2.90 12.30 14.58
CA MET A 154 -2.86 12.14 13.14
C MET A 154 -2.42 10.73 12.72
N GLN A 155 -1.39 10.16 13.35
CA GLN A 155 -0.95 8.79 13.10
C GLN A 155 -2.02 7.77 13.49
N THR A 156 -2.70 7.98 14.62
CA THR A 156 -3.78 7.11 15.08
C THR A 156 -4.93 7.09 14.08
N LEU A 157 -5.36 8.24 13.58
CA LEU A 157 -6.41 8.34 12.55
C LEU A 157 -6.01 7.61 11.27
N GLY A 158 -4.73 7.71 10.83
CA GLY A 158 -4.23 6.94 9.69
C GLY A 158 -4.34 5.44 9.91
N ARG A 159 -3.99 4.94 11.09
CA ARG A 159 -4.13 3.51 11.44
C ARG A 159 -5.59 3.05 11.46
N PHE A 160 -6.50 3.88 11.96
CA PHE A 160 -7.94 3.59 11.87
C PHE A 160 -8.41 3.47 10.42
N ALA A 161 -7.92 4.32 9.52
CA ALA A 161 -8.25 4.25 8.10
C ALA A 161 -7.77 2.94 7.46
N ILE A 162 -6.54 2.49 7.78
CA ILE A 162 -6.00 1.20 7.30
C ILE A 162 -6.85 0.04 7.83
N ILE A 163 -7.11 0.00 9.13
CA ILE A 163 -7.93 -1.06 9.75
C ILE A 163 -9.33 -1.06 9.14
N GLY A 164 -9.94 0.11 8.95
CA GLY A 164 -11.24 0.24 8.30
C GLY A 164 -11.23 -0.34 6.87
N GLY A 165 -10.20 -0.06 6.10
CA GLY A 165 -9.99 -0.65 4.77
C GLY A 165 -9.91 -2.18 4.82
N THR A 166 -9.14 -2.73 5.77
CA THR A 166 -9.01 -4.18 5.97
C THR A 166 -10.35 -4.84 6.37
N VAL A 167 -11.13 -4.19 7.24
CA VAL A 167 -12.47 -4.67 7.62
C VAL A 167 -13.42 -4.70 6.42
N ILE A 168 -13.41 -3.64 5.59
CA ILE A 168 -14.21 -3.60 4.36
C ILE A 168 -13.84 -4.77 3.44
N VAL A 169 -12.55 -5.02 3.26
CA VAL A 169 -12.06 -6.16 2.47
C VAL A 169 -12.54 -7.49 3.03
N ALA A 170 -12.44 -7.69 4.35
CA ALA A 170 -12.90 -8.91 5.00
C ALA A 170 -14.40 -9.14 4.76
N LEU A 171 -15.23 -8.10 4.90
CA LEU A 171 -16.67 -8.17 4.63
C LEU A 171 -16.97 -8.50 3.16
N ILE A 172 -16.28 -7.87 2.23
CA ILE A 172 -16.41 -8.16 0.79
C ILE A 172 -16.06 -9.62 0.50
N ASN A 173 -14.96 -10.12 1.09
CA ASN A 173 -14.57 -11.53 0.93
C ASN A 173 -15.65 -12.48 1.45
N VAL A 174 -16.21 -12.23 2.64
CA VAL A 174 -17.30 -13.05 3.19
C VAL A 174 -18.50 -13.09 2.23
N VAL A 175 -18.92 -11.93 1.71
CA VAL A 175 -20.06 -11.85 0.78
C VAL A 175 -19.76 -12.58 -0.53
N ILE A 176 -18.55 -12.41 -1.09
CA ILE A 176 -18.17 -13.07 -2.34
C ILE A 176 -18.15 -14.58 -2.14
N PHE A 177 -17.44 -15.09 -1.13
CA PHE A 177 -17.32 -16.53 -0.91
C PHE A 177 -18.66 -17.19 -0.57
N SER A 178 -19.50 -16.53 0.24
CA SER A 178 -20.84 -17.07 0.54
C SER A 178 -21.75 -17.16 -0.72
N SER A 179 -21.51 -16.32 -1.73
CA SER A 179 -22.26 -16.34 -2.98
C SER A 179 -21.78 -17.43 -3.96
N PHE A 180 -20.58 -17.97 -3.78
CA PHE A 180 -20.04 -19.05 -4.61
C PHE A 180 -20.32 -20.45 -4.03
N GLU A 181 -20.66 -20.57 -2.76
CA GLU A 181 -21.04 -21.83 -2.12
C GLU A 181 -22.54 -22.14 -2.20
N ALA A 182 -23.34 -21.21 -2.70
CA ALA A 182 -24.79 -21.35 -2.93
C ALA A 182 -25.10 -21.66 -4.40
#